data_e599662dd24785bc1f53301fcdbab508
#
_entry.id   e599662dd24785bc1f53301fcdbab508
#
_cell.length_a   1.000
_cell.length_b   1.000
_cell.length_c   1.000
_cell.angle_alpha   90.00
_cell.angle_beta   90.00
_cell.angle_gamma   90.00
#
_symmetry.space_group_name_H-M   'P 1'
#
loop_
_entity.id
_entity.type
_entity.pdbx_description
1 polymer ?
#
loop_
_entity_poly.entity_id
_entity_poly.type
_entity_poly.pdbx_seq_one_letter_code
_entity_poly.pdbx_strand_id
1 'polypeptide(L)'
;MKHIHSIVFTAFILFVSQKANTQGCVAIRSNGNTCSSAKAGEARGWQLNFNNRYFRSYKHFVGTAERKERVEAGTEVINYSFSWDFTLIRTVNKYWSYSVNLPVLSNTRSSMYEHYGNSSSSPNARNSTRSFGIGDLRVSAYRWIFDPAKSTNGNLQAGLGIKLPTGDYKYQDFFHKPGVTGDSSILGPVDQSIQLGDGGTGITVELNGYKSFNHQWGVYGNFYYLINPREQNGVSTSRGGATSSTNIRYFSNTMSVPDQFMVRAGANFMANKLTFSGGLRIEGIPSSDLIGGDKGFRRPGYVISAEPVINYMTKKANFYLSVPVALQRNRTQSYSDKLRSTPTNKVQGDAAFADYLINVGFSIHL
;
A
#
# COMPACT_ATOMS: atom_id res chain seq x y z
N MET A 1 -4.53 -8.44 -41.08
CA MET A 1 -4.94 -8.53 -39.64
C MET A 1 -4.09 -9.49 -38.80
N LYS A 2 -3.52 -10.58 -39.31
CA LYS A 2 -2.67 -11.51 -38.56
C LYS A 2 -1.33 -10.91 -38.07
N HIS A 3 -0.77 -9.91 -38.74
CA HIS A 3 0.51 -9.30 -38.35
C HIS A 3 0.42 -8.28 -37.21
N ILE A 4 -0.74 -7.65 -37.00
CA ILE A 4 -0.94 -6.68 -35.92
C ILE A 4 -0.99 -7.40 -34.56
N HIS A 5 -1.59 -8.59 -34.49
CA HIS A 5 -1.64 -9.38 -33.24
C HIS A 5 -0.25 -9.86 -32.80
N SER A 6 0.62 -10.23 -33.77
CA SER A 6 2.00 -10.60 -33.49
C SER A 6 2.83 -9.43 -32.96
N ILE A 7 2.64 -8.23 -33.51
CA ILE A 7 3.39 -7.02 -33.09
C ILE A 7 2.98 -6.61 -31.66
N VAL A 8 1.69 -6.64 -31.34
CA VAL A 8 1.20 -6.31 -29.98
C VAL A 8 1.66 -7.36 -28.97
N PHE A 9 1.65 -8.64 -29.32
CA PHE A 9 2.11 -9.71 -28.45
C PHE A 9 3.65 -9.68 -28.25
N THR A 10 4.40 -9.38 -29.31
CA THR A 10 5.86 -9.23 -29.26
C THR A 10 6.26 -7.95 -28.50
N ALA A 11 5.55 -6.85 -28.66
CA ALA A 11 5.75 -5.63 -27.87
C ALA A 11 5.46 -5.87 -26.37
N PHE A 12 4.43 -6.66 -26.05
CA PHE A 12 4.13 -7.03 -24.66
C PHE A 12 5.23 -7.90 -24.03
N ILE A 13 5.83 -8.83 -24.81
CA ILE A 13 6.94 -9.69 -24.35
C ILE A 13 8.24 -8.87 -24.18
N LEU A 14 8.49 -7.88 -25.03
CA LEU A 14 9.68 -7.01 -24.93
C LEU A 14 9.65 -6.08 -23.71
N PHE A 15 8.45 -5.73 -23.18
CA PHE A 15 8.32 -4.99 -21.93
C PHE A 15 8.59 -5.83 -20.68
N VAL A 16 8.53 -7.17 -20.76
CA VAL A 16 8.73 -8.08 -19.61
C VAL A 16 10.22 -8.31 -19.30
N SER A 17 11.15 -7.94 -20.18
CA SER A 17 12.58 -8.21 -20.03
C SER A 17 13.40 -7.14 -19.28
N GLN A 18 12.79 -6.04 -18.86
CA GLN A 18 13.45 -5.05 -17.99
C GLN A 18 13.32 -5.50 -16.52
N LYS A 19 14.44 -5.61 -15.82
CA LYS A 19 14.49 -5.93 -14.38
C LYS A 19 13.65 -4.92 -13.60
N ALA A 20 12.42 -5.30 -13.29
CA ALA A 20 11.48 -4.47 -12.54
C ALA A 20 11.84 -4.47 -11.05
N ASN A 21 11.89 -3.30 -10.46
CA ASN A 21 12.19 -3.07 -9.05
C ASN A 21 11.13 -2.07 -8.49
N THR A 22 10.64 -1.95 -7.42
CA THR A 22 9.72 -2.44 -6.42
C THR A 22 9.00 -1.43 -5.49
N GLN A 23 8.07 -1.83 -4.61
CA GLN A 23 7.19 -0.97 -3.78
C GLN A 23 7.69 -0.76 -2.34
N GLY A 24 7.36 0.39 -1.74
CA GLY A 24 7.70 0.75 -0.37
C GLY A 24 6.93 -0.03 0.72
N CYS A 25 7.35 0.16 1.96
CA CYS A 25 6.89 -0.61 3.13
C CYS A 25 5.38 -0.55 3.42
N VAL A 26 4.62 0.34 2.77
CA VAL A 26 3.16 0.44 2.96
C VAL A 26 2.48 0.44 1.60
N ALA A 27 1.79 -0.63 1.29
CA ALA A 27 0.90 -0.67 0.14
C ALA A 27 -0.44 -0.05 0.51
N ILE A 28 -0.89 0.93 -0.27
CA ILE A 28 -2.13 1.65 0.00
C ILE A 28 -3.33 0.75 -0.26
N ARG A 29 -4.20 0.65 0.72
CA ARG A 29 -5.44 -0.12 0.65
C ARG A 29 -6.57 0.80 0.23
N SER A 30 -6.86 0.90 -1.05
CA SER A 30 -8.09 1.51 -1.52
C SER A 30 -9.14 0.42 -1.81
N ASN A 31 -10.39 0.72 -1.58
CA ASN A 31 -11.52 -0.13 -1.98
C ASN A 31 -11.80 -0.07 -3.49
N GLY A 32 -10.97 0.67 -4.24
CA GLY A 32 -11.17 0.86 -5.66
C GLY A 32 -11.23 -0.48 -6.39
N ASN A 33 -12.44 -0.87 -6.77
CA ASN A 33 -12.66 -1.96 -7.70
C ASN A 33 -11.87 -1.64 -8.96
N THR A 34 -10.84 -2.43 -9.22
CA THR A 34 -10.20 -2.42 -10.51
C THR A 34 -11.26 -2.71 -11.55
N CYS A 35 -11.58 -1.72 -12.37
CA CYS A 35 -12.15 -1.91 -13.69
C CYS A 35 -13.43 -2.75 -13.82
N SER A 36 -14.01 -3.25 -12.77
CA SER A 36 -15.36 -3.74 -12.88
C SER A 36 -16.22 -2.50 -13.07
N SER A 37 -16.68 -2.31 -14.29
CA SER A 37 -17.92 -1.62 -14.53
C SER A 37 -18.99 -2.39 -13.77
N ALA A 38 -19.10 -2.19 -12.46
CA ALA A 38 -20.38 -2.35 -11.83
C ALA A 38 -21.28 -1.50 -12.70
N LYS A 39 -22.13 -2.15 -13.50
CA LYS A 39 -23.04 -1.44 -14.41
C LYS A 39 -23.75 -0.45 -13.50
N ALA A 40 -23.43 0.83 -13.70
CA ALA A 40 -24.07 1.90 -12.99
C ALA A 40 -25.57 1.67 -13.15
N GLY A 41 -26.29 1.31 -12.09
CA GLY A 41 -27.71 0.94 -12.15
C GLY A 41 -28.05 -0.47 -11.69
N GLU A 42 -27.09 -1.27 -11.21
CA GLU A 42 -27.39 -2.56 -10.58
C GLU A 42 -28.27 -2.40 -9.33
N ALA A 43 -29.16 -3.36 -9.17
CA ALA A 43 -30.24 -3.35 -8.20
C ALA A 43 -29.73 -3.16 -6.75
N ARG A 44 -30.59 -2.61 -5.90
CA ARG A 44 -30.41 -2.61 -4.44
C ARG A 44 -29.95 -3.99 -3.97
N GLY A 45 -28.87 -4.07 -3.22
CA GLY A 45 -28.34 -5.38 -2.80
C GLY A 45 -27.10 -5.26 -1.93
N TRP A 46 -26.63 -6.42 -1.51
CA TRP A 46 -25.38 -6.57 -0.83
C TRP A 46 -24.31 -7.12 -1.78
N GLN A 47 -23.10 -6.69 -1.61
CA GLN A 47 -21.93 -7.22 -2.31
C GLN A 47 -20.83 -7.49 -1.30
N LEU A 48 -20.22 -8.65 -1.36
CA LEU A 48 -19.01 -9.00 -0.61
C LEU A 48 -17.83 -8.95 -1.56
N ASN A 49 -16.81 -8.17 -1.20
CA ASN A 49 -15.52 -8.15 -1.88
C ASN A 49 -14.48 -8.75 -0.95
N PHE A 50 -13.62 -9.55 -1.51
CA PHE A 50 -12.43 -10.09 -0.87
C PHE A 50 -11.21 -9.76 -1.73
N ASN A 51 -10.15 -9.26 -1.11
CA ASN A 51 -8.87 -9.05 -1.76
C ASN A 51 -7.75 -9.64 -0.90
N ASN A 52 -6.96 -10.52 -1.47
CA ASN A 52 -5.70 -10.97 -0.90
C ASN A 52 -4.58 -10.18 -1.57
N ARG A 53 -3.71 -9.60 -0.77
CA ARG A 53 -2.55 -8.87 -1.23
C ARG A 53 -1.29 -9.46 -0.60
N TYR A 54 -0.28 -9.65 -1.45
CA TYR A 54 1.05 -10.08 -1.02
C TYR A 54 2.11 -9.21 -1.65
N PHE A 55 3.15 -8.88 -0.86
CA PHE A 55 4.41 -8.33 -1.37
C PHE A 55 5.58 -8.68 -0.47
N ARG A 56 6.78 -8.67 -1.07
CA ARG A 56 8.08 -8.75 -0.39
C ARG A 56 8.88 -7.49 -0.69
N SER A 57 9.25 -6.69 0.32
CA SER A 57 10.12 -5.52 0.15
C SER A 57 11.50 -5.80 0.73
N TYR A 58 12.56 -5.50 -0.02
CA TYR A 58 13.94 -5.82 0.39
C TYR A 58 15.01 -4.92 -0.24
N LYS A 59 14.72 -4.21 -1.30
CA LYS A 59 15.64 -3.27 -1.94
C LYS A 59 15.54 -1.90 -1.29
N HIS A 60 16.66 -1.37 -0.86
CA HIS A 60 16.71 -0.08 -0.17
C HIS A 60 16.96 1.08 -1.13
N PHE A 61 16.26 2.19 -0.90
CA PHE A 61 16.39 3.41 -1.70
C PHE A 61 16.56 4.64 -0.82
N VAL A 62 17.45 5.54 -1.27
CA VAL A 62 17.61 6.91 -0.78
C VAL A 62 17.28 7.84 -1.95
N GLY A 63 16.21 8.62 -1.87
CA GLY A 63 15.66 9.24 -3.07
C GLY A 63 15.28 8.17 -4.08
N THR A 64 15.72 8.33 -5.32
CA THR A 64 15.54 7.35 -6.40
C THR A 64 16.74 6.41 -6.58
N ALA A 65 17.81 6.59 -5.79
CA ALA A 65 19.01 5.77 -5.88
C ALA A 65 18.88 4.49 -5.05
N GLU A 66 19.08 3.33 -5.68
CA GLU A 66 19.09 2.04 -5.01
C GLU A 66 20.41 1.84 -4.25
N ARG A 67 20.31 1.37 -3.01
CA ARG A 67 21.42 1.01 -2.12
C ARG A 67 21.72 -0.50 -2.27
N LYS A 68 22.28 -0.88 -3.42
CA LYS A 68 22.56 -2.28 -3.78
C LYS A 68 23.48 -2.98 -2.78
N GLU A 69 24.41 -2.23 -2.21
CA GLU A 69 25.35 -2.70 -1.19
C GLU A 69 24.65 -3.30 0.04
N ARG A 70 23.40 -2.91 0.31
CA ARG A 70 22.62 -3.51 1.42
C ARG A 70 22.30 -4.97 1.14
N VAL A 71 21.93 -5.31 -0.10
CA VAL A 71 21.62 -6.67 -0.53
C VAL A 71 22.90 -7.49 -0.72
N GLU A 72 23.94 -6.88 -1.29
CA GLU A 72 25.24 -7.54 -1.52
C GLU A 72 25.91 -7.92 -0.20
N ALA A 73 25.80 -7.07 0.83
CA ALA A 73 26.31 -7.33 2.17
C ALA A 73 25.38 -8.14 3.07
N GLY A 74 24.18 -8.53 2.59
CA GLY A 74 23.17 -9.22 3.39
C GLY A 74 22.64 -8.40 4.58
N THR A 75 22.71 -7.07 4.51
CA THR A 75 22.25 -6.16 5.58
C THR A 75 20.92 -5.47 5.28
N GLU A 76 20.28 -5.85 4.19
CA GLU A 76 18.96 -5.37 3.82
C GLU A 76 17.90 -5.80 4.85
N VAL A 77 16.87 -4.98 4.97
CA VAL A 77 15.66 -5.34 5.70
C VAL A 77 14.68 -5.99 4.72
N ILE A 78 14.14 -7.15 5.09
CA ILE A 78 13.16 -7.87 4.27
C ILE A 78 11.83 -7.88 4.99
N ASN A 79 10.78 -7.33 4.35
CA ASN A 79 9.42 -7.45 4.84
C ASN A 79 8.63 -8.38 3.92
N TYR A 80 7.89 -9.31 4.52
CA TYR A 80 6.83 -10.09 3.88
C TYR A 80 5.51 -9.60 4.44
N SER A 81 4.62 -9.15 3.58
CA SER A 81 3.32 -8.62 4.00
C SER A 81 2.20 -9.31 3.24
N PHE A 82 1.27 -9.86 4.00
CA PHE A 82 -0.02 -10.37 3.53
C PHE A 82 -1.13 -9.54 4.12
N SER A 83 -2.15 -9.23 3.32
CA SER A 83 -3.40 -8.69 3.83
C SER A 83 -4.59 -9.35 3.16
N TRP A 84 -5.60 -9.66 3.95
CA TRP A 84 -6.91 -10.11 3.54
C TRP A 84 -7.89 -8.98 3.83
N ASP A 85 -8.38 -8.32 2.79
CA ASP A 85 -9.29 -7.20 2.93
C ASP A 85 -10.72 -7.69 2.63
N PHE A 86 -11.58 -7.71 3.64
CA PHE A 86 -12.99 -8.04 3.53
C PHE A 86 -13.79 -6.74 3.45
N THR A 87 -14.55 -6.56 2.38
CA THR A 87 -15.38 -5.36 2.19
C THR A 87 -16.81 -5.75 1.93
N LEU A 88 -17.70 -5.37 2.83
CA LEU A 88 -19.14 -5.50 2.64
C LEU A 88 -19.71 -4.18 2.12
N ILE A 89 -20.40 -4.23 0.99
CA ILE A 89 -20.99 -3.06 0.35
C ILE A 89 -22.52 -3.23 0.34
N ARG A 90 -23.24 -2.18 0.73
CA ARG A 90 -24.70 -2.07 0.60
C ARG A 90 -25.04 -0.99 -0.41
N THR A 91 -25.61 -1.37 -1.55
CA THR A 91 -26.23 -0.46 -2.50
C THR A 91 -27.67 -0.20 -2.07
N VAL A 92 -27.95 1.04 -1.69
CA VAL A 92 -29.26 1.46 -1.17
C VAL A 92 -30.20 1.93 -2.28
N ASN A 93 -29.64 2.64 -3.25
CA ASN A 93 -30.36 3.10 -4.43
C ASN A 93 -29.38 3.32 -5.60
N LYS A 94 -29.87 3.77 -6.75
CA LYS A 94 -29.05 3.98 -7.95
C LYS A 94 -27.88 4.96 -7.77
N TYR A 95 -27.88 5.78 -6.72
CA TYR A 95 -26.80 6.75 -6.47
C TYR A 95 -25.91 6.37 -5.31
N TRP A 96 -26.45 5.81 -4.23
CA TRP A 96 -25.74 5.67 -2.97
C TRP A 96 -25.41 4.22 -2.63
N SER A 97 -24.17 4.01 -2.20
CA SER A 97 -23.70 2.78 -1.57
C SER A 97 -22.85 3.10 -0.34
N TYR A 98 -22.85 2.18 0.61
CA TYR A 98 -22.05 2.25 1.84
C TYR A 98 -21.18 1.01 1.92
N SER A 99 -19.98 1.15 2.46
CA SER A 99 -19.08 0.02 2.65
C SER A 99 -18.50 -0.03 4.06
N VAL A 100 -18.21 -1.24 4.51
CA VAL A 100 -17.38 -1.54 5.69
C VAL A 100 -16.25 -2.42 5.21
N ASN A 101 -15.00 -1.99 5.43
CA ASN A 101 -13.80 -2.73 5.08
C ASN A 101 -13.04 -3.12 6.34
N LEU A 102 -12.79 -4.41 6.51
CA LEU A 102 -12.03 -5.01 7.60
C LEU A 102 -10.80 -5.72 7.04
N PRO A 103 -9.60 -5.19 7.25
CA PRO A 103 -8.36 -5.86 6.88
C PRO A 103 -7.90 -6.81 7.99
N VAL A 104 -7.38 -7.98 7.59
CA VAL A 104 -6.61 -8.89 8.45
C VAL A 104 -5.19 -8.94 7.90
N LEU A 105 -4.19 -8.78 8.77
CA LEU A 105 -2.80 -8.60 8.39
C LEU A 105 -1.93 -9.72 8.95
N SER A 106 -0.94 -10.14 8.16
CA SER A 106 0.12 -11.04 8.58
C SER A 106 1.44 -10.54 8.00
N ASN A 107 2.31 -10.06 8.86
CA ASN A 107 3.56 -9.47 8.46
C ASN A 107 4.74 -10.13 9.14
N THR A 108 5.87 -10.20 8.43
CA THR A 108 7.16 -10.61 8.97
C THR A 108 8.21 -9.61 8.50
N ARG A 109 9.06 -9.17 9.41
CA ARG A 109 10.17 -8.28 9.12
C ARG A 109 11.48 -8.88 9.61
N SER A 110 12.36 -9.21 8.66
CA SER A 110 13.68 -9.80 8.89
C SER A 110 14.78 -8.76 8.73
N SER A 111 15.65 -8.63 9.71
CA SER A 111 16.77 -7.70 9.67
C SER A 111 17.90 -8.11 10.62
N MET A 112 19.13 -7.71 10.31
CA MET A 112 20.24 -7.72 11.28
C MET A 112 20.22 -6.47 12.15
N TYR A 113 19.95 -5.32 11.53
CA TYR A 113 20.04 -4.00 12.13
C TYR A 113 19.14 -3.83 13.38
N GLU A 114 17.98 -4.44 13.41
CA GLU A 114 17.03 -4.36 14.55
C GLU A 114 17.37 -5.34 15.67
N HIS A 115 18.16 -6.34 15.37
CA HIS A 115 18.60 -7.38 16.29
C HIS A 115 20.08 -7.18 16.68
N TYR A 116 20.98 -7.92 16.13
CA TYR A 116 22.40 -7.90 16.49
C TYR A 116 23.17 -6.70 15.90
N GLY A 117 22.61 -5.99 14.93
CA GLY A 117 23.28 -4.91 14.18
C GLY A 117 23.90 -5.40 12.87
N ASN A 118 24.04 -4.46 11.92
CA ASN A 118 24.53 -4.79 10.56
C ASN A 118 26.02 -5.19 10.51
N SER A 119 26.79 -4.85 11.53
CA SER A 119 28.23 -5.20 11.64
C SER A 119 28.48 -6.52 12.39
N SER A 120 27.44 -7.23 12.81
CA SER A 120 27.60 -8.49 13.52
C SER A 120 28.10 -9.59 12.59
N SER A 121 29.10 -10.33 13.04
CA SER A 121 29.61 -11.56 12.38
C SER A 121 28.93 -12.84 12.87
N SER A 122 27.99 -12.74 13.81
CA SER A 122 27.24 -13.90 14.31
C SER A 122 26.40 -14.54 13.17
N PRO A 123 26.44 -15.87 13.01
CA PRO A 123 25.57 -16.56 12.05
C PRO A 123 24.06 -16.36 12.34
N ASN A 124 23.74 -16.06 13.61
CA ASN A 124 22.36 -15.79 14.07
C ASN A 124 22.02 -14.30 14.13
N ALA A 125 22.80 -13.42 13.51
CA ALA A 125 22.60 -11.99 13.60
C ALA A 125 21.27 -11.53 12.96
N ARG A 126 20.81 -12.21 11.91
CA ARG A 126 19.55 -11.92 11.26
C ARG A 126 18.40 -12.65 11.95
N ASN A 127 17.46 -11.90 12.48
CA ASN A 127 16.24 -12.41 13.09
C ASN A 127 15.00 -11.72 12.51
N SER A 128 13.81 -12.13 12.93
CA SER A 128 12.55 -11.60 12.43
C SER A 128 11.61 -11.23 13.55
N THR A 129 10.95 -10.08 13.40
CA THR A 129 9.75 -9.73 14.15
C THR A 129 8.51 -9.95 13.28
N ARG A 130 7.38 -10.23 13.92
CA ARG A 130 6.12 -10.58 13.26
C ARG A 130 4.96 -9.79 13.84
N SER A 131 3.89 -9.66 13.07
CA SER A 131 2.60 -9.19 13.54
C SER A 131 1.47 -9.93 12.83
N PHE A 132 0.40 -10.22 13.56
CA PHE A 132 -0.80 -10.85 13.00
C PHE A 132 -2.04 -10.35 13.73
N GLY A 133 -3.07 -9.98 12.97
CA GLY A 133 -4.34 -9.55 13.54
C GLY A 133 -5.16 -8.64 12.62
N ILE A 134 -6.20 -8.06 13.22
CA ILE A 134 -7.10 -7.13 12.55
C ILE A 134 -6.39 -5.77 12.40
N GLY A 135 -6.55 -5.15 11.25
CA GLY A 135 -6.08 -3.79 11.00
C GLY A 135 -7.16 -2.73 11.24
N ASP A 136 -6.90 -1.52 10.74
CA ASP A 136 -7.81 -0.39 10.91
C ASP A 136 -9.08 -0.54 10.06
N LEU A 137 -10.24 -0.56 10.72
CA LEU A 137 -11.56 -0.61 10.11
C LEU A 137 -11.83 0.68 9.33
N ARG A 138 -12.47 0.54 8.16
CA ARG A 138 -12.92 1.69 7.35
C ARG A 138 -14.41 1.58 7.05
N VAL A 139 -15.09 2.71 7.18
CA VAL A 139 -16.50 2.85 6.81
C VAL A 139 -16.59 4.00 5.82
N SER A 140 -17.21 3.77 4.66
CA SER A 140 -17.29 4.77 3.60
C SER A 140 -18.68 4.83 2.98
N ALA A 141 -19.06 6.03 2.55
CA ALA A 141 -20.23 6.30 1.74
C ALA A 141 -19.80 6.71 0.34
N TYR A 142 -20.43 6.17 -0.68
CA TYR A 142 -20.16 6.49 -2.08
C TYR A 142 -21.42 7.00 -2.78
N ARG A 143 -21.22 7.96 -3.67
CA ARG A 143 -22.28 8.50 -4.51
C ARG A 143 -21.83 8.61 -5.96
N TRP A 144 -22.64 8.07 -6.87
CA TRP A 144 -22.54 8.37 -8.29
C TRP A 144 -22.93 9.83 -8.56
N ILE A 145 -22.06 10.58 -9.26
CA ILE A 145 -22.27 12.01 -9.54
C ILE A 145 -23.33 12.20 -10.60
N PHE A 146 -23.25 11.41 -11.68
CA PHE A 146 -24.24 11.46 -12.74
C PHE A 146 -25.27 10.34 -12.58
N ASP A 147 -26.47 10.52 -13.14
CA ASP A 147 -27.52 9.50 -13.10
C ASP A 147 -27.06 8.22 -13.82
N PRO A 148 -26.86 7.10 -13.11
CA PRO A 148 -26.40 5.86 -13.71
C PRO A 148 -27.30 5.34 -14.83
N ALA A 149 -28.60 5.60 -14.79
CA ALA A 149 -29.55 5.20 -15.83
C ALA A 149 -29.36 6.00 -17.15
N LYS A 150 -28.83 7.21 -17.07
CA LYS A 150 -28.57 8.09 -18.22
C LYS A 150 -27.11 8.07 -18.67
N SER A 151 -26.20 7.81 -17.75
CA SER A 151 -24.72 7.85 -17.98
C SER A 151 -24.16 6.44 -18.19
N THR A 152 -24.68 5.73 -19.19
CA THR A 152 -24.35 4.32 -19.46
C THR A 152 -22.91 4.10 -19.94
N ASN A 153 -22.33 5.09 -20.64
CA ASN A 153 -20.97 4.98 -21.21
C ASN A 153 -19.87 5.53 -20.29
N GLY A 154 -20.22 6.06 -19.14
CA GLY A 154 -19.20 6.57 -18.21
C GLY A 154 -19.85 7.31 -17.04
N ASN A 155 -19.22 7.20 -15.87
CA ASN A 155 -19.69 7.87 -14.67
C ASN A 155 -18.51 8.15 -13.74
N LEU A 156 -18.75 9.02 -12.77
CA LEU A 156 -17.84 9.37 -11.69
C LEU A 156 -18.52 9.08 -10.35
N GLN A 157 -17.83 8.36 -9.47
CA GLN A 157 -18.26 8.09 -8.11
C GLN A 157 -17.35 8.83 -7.14
N ALA A 158 -17.93 9.59 -6.23
CA ALA A 158 -17.23 10.19 -5.10
C ALA A 158 -17.48 9.36 -3.84
N GLY A 159 -16.43 9.17 -3.04
CA GLY A 159 -16.45 8.46 -1.77
C GLY A 159 -15.90 9.32 -0.64
N LEU A 160 -16.54 9.25 0.51
CA LEU A 160 -16.08 9.84 1.76
C LEU A 160 -16.18 8.79 2.85
N GLY A 161 -15.11 8.61 3.64
CA GLY A 161 -15.10 7.60 4.69
C GLY A 161 -14.31 7.99 5.91
N ILE A 162 -14.38 7.13 6.91
CA ILE A 162 -13.65 7.24 8.17
C ILE A 162 -12.87 5.95 8.38
N LYS A 163 -11.57 6.09 8.66
CA LYS A 163 -10.72 5.03 9.18
C LYS A 163 -10.71 5.10 10.70
N LEU A 164 -10.99 3.99 11.37
CA LEU A 164 -10.95 3.86 12.83
C LEU A 164 -9.68 3.13 13.27
N PRO A 165 -9.01 3.55 14.35
CA PRO A 165 -7.77 2.95 14.84
C PRO A 165 -8.05 1.65 15.60
N THR A 166 -8.62 0.65 14.94
CA THR A 166 -8.99 -0.65 15.51
C THR A 166 -7.86 -1.66 15.46
N GLY A 167 -6.87 -1.45 14.59
CA GLY A 167 -5.66 -2.26 14.53
C GLY A 167 -4.74 -1.99 15.71
N ASP A 168 -4.10 -3.04 16.21
CA ASP A 168 -3.11 -2.90 17.29
C ASP A 168 -1.86 -2.17 16.75
N TYR A 169 -1.83 -0.86 16.94
CA TYR A 169 -0.70 0.00 16.57
C TYR A 169 0.44 0.00 17.62
N LYS A 170 0.29 -0.76 18.70
CA LYS A 170 1.29 -0.98 19.76
C LYS A 170 1.80 -2.41 19.75
N TYR A 171 1.57 -3.16 18.67
CA TYR A 171 1.96 -4.56 18.57
C TYR A 171 3.44 -4.74 18.88
N GLN A 172 3.76 -5.74 19.69
CA GLN A 172 5.12 -6.00 20.19
C GLN A 172 5.60 -7.38 19.79
N ASP A 173 6.92 -7.52 19.63
CA ASP A 173 7.59 -8.79 19.43
C ASP A 173 9.00 -8.73 20.04
N PHE A 174 9.71 -9.84 20.06
CA PHE A 174 11.02 -9.95 20.66
C PHE A 174 12.14 -9.53 19.69
N PHE A 175 13.02 -8.66 20.17
CA PHE A 175 14.24 -8.25 19.52
C PHE A 175 15.42 -8.96 20.14
N HIS A 176 16.12 -9.79 19.39
CA HIS A 176 17.28 -10.56 19.83
C HIS A 176 18.52 -9.68 19.84
N LYS A 177 19.29 -9.74 20.92
CA LYS A 177 20.52 -8.96 21.13
C LYS A 177 21.65 -9.88 21.59
N PRO A 178 22.93 -9.55 21.29
CA PRO A 178 24.05 -10.27 21.89
C PRO A 178 24.02 -10.02 23.41
N GLY A 179 24.03 -11.08 24.18
CA GLY A 179 24.10 -11.07 25.64
C GLY A 179 25.46 -11.53 26.14
N VAL A 180 25.73 -11.36 27.44
CA VAL A 180 27.00 -11.77 28.06
C VAL A 180 27.16 -13.31 28.03
N THR A 181 26.07 -14.06 28.15
CA THR A 181 26.05 -15.52 28.20
C THR A 181 25.39 -16.15 26.97
N GLY A 182 25.20 -15.39 25.90
CA GLY A 182 24.53 -15.85 24.68
C GLY A 182 23.52 -14.85 24.16
N ASP A 183 22.42 -15.34 23.56
CA ASP A 183 21.35 -14.48 23.07
C ASP A 183 20.48 -13.96 24.21
N SER A 184 20.12 -12.68 24.15
CA SER A 184 19.10 -12.07 25.00
C SER A 184 18.00 -11.49 24.15
N SER A 185 16.78 -11.43 24.64
CA SER A 185 15.65 -10.86 23.93
C SER A 185 14.98 -9.75 24.72
N ILE A 186 14.58 -8.71 24.01
CA ILE A 186 13.87 -7.55 24.58
C ILE A 186 12.51 -7.45 23.86
N LEU A 187 11.43 -7.44 24.64
CA LEU A 187 10.09 -7.19 24.13
C LEU A 187 9.93 -5.69 23.81
N GLY A 188 9.47 -5.38 22.62
CA GLY A 188 9.28 -4.00 22.20
C GLY A 188 8.35 -3.83 21.00
N PRO A 189 7.92 -2.59 20.72
CA PRO A 189 7.07 -2.31 19.58
C PRO A 189 7.76 -2.71 18.28
N VAL A 190 7.05 -3.45 17.42
CA VAL A 190 7.53 -3.79 16.09
C VAL A 190 7.64 -2.53 15.21
N ASP A 191 8.39 -2.60 14.13
CA ASP A 191 8.58 -1.47 13.21
C ASP A 191 7.24 -0.98 12.63
N GLN A 192 7.15 0.32 12.37
CA GLN A 192 5.96 0.98 11.79
C GLN A 192 5.43 0.27 10.54
N SER A 193 6.32 -0.32 9.72
CA SER A 193 5.94 -0.99 8.46
C SER A 193 5.14 -2.28 8.66
N ILE A 194 5.19 -2.87 9.84
CA ILE A 194 4.47 -4.11 10.17
C ILE A 194 3.49 -3.95 11.33
N GLN A 195 3.24 -2.73 11.82
CA GLN A 195 2.15 -2.47 12.77
C GLN A 195 0.78 -2.79 12.13
N LEU A 196 -0.17 -3.28 12.94
CA LEU A 196 -1.50 -3.66 12.45
C LEU A 196 -2.40 -2.45 12.18
N GLY A 197 -2.13 -1.33 12.84
CA GLY A 197 -2.76 -0.02 12.63
C GLY A 197 -1.75 1.10 12.79
N ASP A 198 -2.16 2.33 12.51
CA ASP A 198 -1.33 3.52 12.73
C ASP A 198 -1.72 4.30 14.01
N GLY A 199 -2.86 3.96 14.63
CA GLY A 199 -3.36 4.59 15.85
C GLY A 199 -4.07 5.93 15.62
N GLY A 200 -4.32 6.34 14.38
CA GLY A 200 -5.05 7.56 14.03
C GLY A 200 -6.45 7.29 13.51
N THR A 201 -7.41 8.14 13.90
CA THR A 201 -8.67 8.25 13.17
C THR A 201 -8.45 9.12 11.95
N GLY A 202 -8.75 8.60 10.77
CA GLY A 202 -8.51 9.29 9.51
C GLY A 202 -9.77 9.48 8.68
N ILE A 203 -9.72 10.43 7.76
CA ILE A 203 -10.78 10.68 6.76
C ILE A 203 -10.28 10.21 5.41
N THR A 204 -11.07 9.38 4.71
CA THR A 204 -10.77 8.94 3.36
C THR A 204 -11.58 9.72 2.34
N VAL A 205 -10.91 10.17 1.28
CA VAL A 205 -11.54 10.78 0.10
C VAL A 205 -11.22 9.91 -1.10
N GLU A 206 -12.24 9.51 -1.86
CA GLU A 206 -12.10 8.63 -3.02
C GLU A 206 -12.84 9.20 -4.23
N LEU A 207 -12.25 9.07 -5.42
CA LEU A 207 -12.88 9.33 -6.69
C LEU A 207 -12.63 8.13 -7.61
N ASN A 208 -13.69 7.56 -8.17
CA ASN A 208 -13.63 6.44 -9.10
C ASN A 208 -14.37 6.80 -10.37
N GLY A 209 -13.69 6.80 -11.50
CA GLY A 209 -14.27 7.15 -12.77
C GLY A 209 -14.00 6.11 -13.84
N TYR A 210 -14.92 5.98 -14.78
CA TYR A 210 -14.73 5.20 -15.99
C TYR A 210 -15.40 5.86 -17.19
N LYS A 211 -14.89 5.54 -18.38
CA LYS A 211 -15.48 5.92 -19.67
C LYS A 211 -15.30 4.79 -20.66
N SER A 212 -16.40 4.27 -21.21
CA SER A 212 -16.41 3.30 -22.30
C SER A 212 -16.54 4.03 -23.63
N PHE A 213 -15.69 3.73 -24.59
CA PHE A 213 -15.73 4.29 -25.94
C PHE A 213 -16.61 3.44 -26.86
N ASN A 214 -16.57 2.12 -26.64
CA ASN A 214 -17.41 1.13 -27.32
C ASN A 214 -17.57 -0.10 -26.40
N HIS A 215 -18.12 -1.19 -26.95
CA HIS A 215 -18.35 -2.42 -26.17
C HIS A 215 -17.07 -3.14 -25.69
N GLN A 216 -15.90 -2.83 -26.26
CA GLN A 216 -14.64 -3.50 -25.94
C GLN A 216 -13.66 -2.59 -25.23
N TRP A 217 -13.61 -1.30 -25.54
CA TRP A 217 -12.59 -0.38 -25.04
C TRP A 217 -13.16 0.67 -24.10
N GLY A 218 -12.44 0.89 -23.04
CA GLY A 218 -12.72 1.96 -22.08
C GLY A 218 -11.48 2.39 -21.34
N VAL A 219 -11.62 3.42 -20.54
CA VAL A 219 -10.60 3.93 -19.61
C VAL A 219 -11.16 4.03 -18.22
N TYR A 220 -10.28 4.01 -17.24
CA TYR A 220 -10.62 4.19 -15.83
C TYR A 220 -9.63 5.09 -15.12
N GLY A 221 -10.08 5.67 -14.01
CA GLY A 221 -9.25 6.42 -13.08
C GLY A 221 -9.74 6.25 -11.66
N ASN A 222 -8.80 6.13 -10.73
CA ASN A 222 -9.09 6.08 -9.30
C ASN A 222 -8.15 7.03 -8.56
N PHE A 223 -8.70 7.75 -7.61
CA PHE A 223 -7.98 8.57 -6.65
C PHE A 223 -8.39 8.15 -5.24
N TYR A 224 -7.42 8.04 -4.35
CA TYR A 224 -7.61 7.77 -2.93
C TYR A 224 -6.68 8.66 -2.14
N TYR A 225 -7.19 9.30 -1.11
CA TYR A 225 -6.41 10.03 -0.12
C TYR A 225 -6.93 9.74 1.28
N LEU A 226 -6.04 9.40 2.20
CA LEU A 226 -6.31 9.24 3.63
C LEU A 226 -5.66 10.42 4.36
N ILE A 227 -6.47 11.23 5.02
CA ILE A 227 -6.07 12.36 5.86
C ILE A 227 -6.04 11.87 7.31
N ASN A 228 -4.89 11.95 7.97
CA ASN A 228 -4.72 11.61 9.38
C ASN A 228 -4.43 12.86 10.21
N PRO A 229 -5.40 13.39 10.99
CA PRO A 229 -5.17 14.59 11.82
C PRO A 229 -4.22 14.39 13.00
N ARG A 230 -3.94 13.14 13.37
CA ARG A 230 -3.03 12.82 14.47
C ARG A 230 -1.58 12.80 14.00
N GLU A 231 -0.71 13.65 14.58
CA GLU A 231 0.69 13.73 14.19
C GLU A 231 1.51 12.47 14.56
N GLN A 232 1.37 12.00 15.81
CA GLN A 232 2.14 10.87 16.37
C GLN A 232 1.22 9.96 17.20
N ASN A 233 1.50 8.65 17.20
CA ASN A 233 0.69 7.69 17.93
C ASN A 233 1.19 7.35 19.34
N GLY A 234 2.33 7.92 19.78
CA GLY A 234 2.91 7.70 21.08
C GLY A 234 3.77 6.42 21.19
N VAL A 235 3.90 5.64 20.13
CA VAL A 235 4.70 4.41 20.12
C VAL A 235 6.16 4.71 19.88
N SER A 236 7.03 4.23 20.77
CA SER A 236 8.47 4.42 20.66
C SER A 236 9.08 3.63 19.50
N THR A 237 10.06 4.22 18.82
CA THR A 237 10.88 3.57 17.79
C THR A 237 12.07 2.81 18.36
N SER A 238 12.23 2.79 19.68
CA SER A 238 13.42 2.25 20.38
C SER A 238 13.36 0.73 20.64
N ARG A 239 12.33 0.04 20.12
CA ARG A 239 12.22 -1.44 20.17
C ARG A 239 12.44 -2.05 21.56
N GLY A 240 11.83 -1.47 22.60
CA GLY A 240 12.00 -1.89 23.99
C GLY A 240 13.27 -1.36 24.67
N GLY A 241 14.22 -0.78 23.94
CA GLY A 241 15.42 -0.19 24.50
C GLY A 241 15.26 1.29 24.90
N ALA A 242 16.35 1.88 25.38
CA ALA A 242 16.40 3.31 25.72
C ALA A 242 16.29 4.19 24.46
N THR A 243 15.59 5.29 24.58
CA THR A 243 15.44 6.24 23.48
C THR A 243 16.70 7.08 23.32
N SER A 244 17.24 7.13 22.10
CA SER A 244 18.41 7.95 21.78
C SER A 244 18.08 9.44 21.88
N SER A 245 19.00 10.22 22.49
CA SER A 245 18.89 11.70 22.54
C SER A 245 18.84 12.33 21.16
N THR A 246 19.52 11.74 20.18
CA THR A 246 19.46 12.15 18.78
C THR A 246 18.04 11.97 18.20
N ASN A 247 17.40 10.84 18.48
CA ASN A 247 16.03 10.62 18.00
C ASN A 247 15.03 11.57 18.64
N ILE A 248 15.21 11.90 19.94
CA ILE A 248 14.39 12.91 20.62
C ILE A 248 14.60 14.28 19.98
N ARG A 249 15.85 14.70 19.80
CA ARG A 249 16.20 16.01 19.21
C ARG A 249 15.59 16.22 17.84
N TYR A 250 15.50 15.18 17.02
CA TYR A 250 15.02 15.26 15.63
C TYR A 250 13.61 14.67 15.45
N PHE A 251 12.85 14.49 16.52
CA PHE A 251 11.46 14.01 16.49
C PHE A 251 11.27 12.67 15.76
N SER A 252 12.24 11.76 15.87
CA SER A 252 12.14 10.42 15.30
C SER A 252 12.03 9.30 16.35
N ASN A 253 11.84 9.68 17.62
CA ASN A 253 11.70 8.76 18.75
C ASN A 253 10.29 8.13 18.87
N THR A 254 9.29 8.71 18.21
CA THR A 254 7.90 8.26 18.24
C THR A 254 7.39 8.07 16.81
N MET A 255 6.57 7.05 16.56
CA MET A 255 6.00 6.79 15.25
C MET A 255 4.99 7.87 14.88
N SER A 256 5.05 8.38 13.65
CA SER A 256 4.06 9.29 13.07
C SER A 256 2.82 8.54 12.60
N VAL A 257 1.74 9.26 12.35
CA VAL A 257 0.49 8.78 11.75
C VAL A 257 0.30 9.49 10.39
N PRO A 258 1.02 9.06 9.34
CA PRO A 258 1.07 9.81 8.10
C PRO A 258 -0.19 9.68 7.25
N ASP A 259 -0.44 10.68 6.44
CA ASP A 259 -1.37 10.61 5.31
C ASP A 259 -0.93 9.54 4.31
N GLN A 260 -1.86 9.08 3.48
CA GLN A 260 -1.60 8.11 2.41
C GLN A 260 -2.34 8.52 1.14
N PHE A 261 -1.73 8.28 -0.01
CA PHE A 261 -2.37 8.57 -1.29
C PHE A 261 -2.17 7.47 -2.31
N MET A 262 -3.12 7.35 -3.23
CA MET A 262 -2.99 6.52 -4.42
C MET A 262 -3.75 7.16 -5.59
N VAL A 263 -3.11 7.17 -6.74
CA VAL A 263 -3.72 7.52 -8.03
C VAL A 263 -3.44 6.40 -9.00
N ARG A 264 -4.43 5.98 -9.76
CA ARG A 264 -4.22 5.07 -10.88
C ARG A 264 -5.14 5.42 -12.04
N ALA A 265 -4.65 5.20 -13.23
CA ALA A 265 -5.40 5.39 -14.47
C ALA A 265 -4.93 4.39 -15.52
N GLY A 266 -5.84 3.95 -16.36
CA GLY A 266 -5.51 2.97 -17.39
C GLY A 266 -6.64 2.75 -18.38
N ALA A 267 -6.40 1.80 -19.29
CA ALA A 267 -7.35 1.37 -20.30
C ALA A 267 -7.80 -0.06 -20.04
N ASN A 268 -9.01 -0.36 -20.48
CA ASN A 268 -9.64 -1.67 -20.39
C ASN A 268 -9.94 -2.20 -21.80
N PHE A 269 -9.73 -3.48 -21.99
CA PHE A 269 -10.19 -4.23 -23.15
C PHE A 269 -11.06 -5.40 -22.70
N MET A 270 -12.33 -5.42 -23.12
CA MET A 270 -13.30 -6.46 -22.81
C MET A 270 -13.41 -7.46 -23.93
N ALA A 271 -13.26 -8.74 -23.60
CA ALA A 271 -13.43 -9.88 -24.49
C ALA A 271 -14.35 -10.92 -23.82
N ASN A 272 -15.63 -10.91 -24.17
CA ASN A 272 -16.64 -11.76 -23.55
C ASN A 272 -16.71 -11.58 -22.01
N LYS A 273 -16.33 -12.63 -21.25
CA LYS A 273 -16.30 -12.64 -19.79
C LYS A 273 -14.98 -12.15 -19.19
N LEU A 274 -14.00 -11.89 -20.04
CA LEU A 274 -12.67 -11.42 -19.61
C LEU A 274 -12.54 -9.93 -19.86
N THR A 275 -11.91 -9.23 -18.90
CA THR A 275 -11.45 -7.86 -19.06
C THR A 275 -9.96 -7.82 -18.78
N PHE A 276 -9.20 -7.36 -19.74
CA PHE A 276 -7.79 -7.07 -19.60
C PHE A 276 -7.62 -5.57 -19.37
N SER A 277 -6.87 -5.19 -18.37
CA SER A 277 -6.60 -3.78 -18.09
C SER A 277 -5.11 -3.56 -17.94
N GLY A 278 -4.68 -2.38 -18.35
CA GLY A 278 -3.33 -1.92 -18.16
C GLY A 278 -3.32 -0.43 -17.86
N GLY A 279 -2.51 -0.04 -16.89
CA GLY A 279 -2.43 1.35 -16.47
C GLY A 279 -1.21 1.66 -15.64
N LEU A 280 -1.16 2.88 -15.14
CA LEU A 280 -0.17 3.35 -14.18
C LEU A 280 -0.84 3.53 -12.81
N ARG A 281 -0.08 3.21 -11.77
CA ARG A 281 -0.43 3.40 -10.37
C ARG A 281 0.68 4.17 -9.69
N ILE A 282 0.31 5.23 -8.97
CA ILE A 282 1.21 5.98 -8.09
C ILE A 282 0.62 5.88 -6.69
N GLU A 283 1.41 5.42 -5.73
CA GLU A 283 0.99 5.32 -4.33
C GLU A 283 2.13 5.67 -3.40
N GLY A 284 1.80 6.17 -2.21
CA GLY A 284 2.82 6.52 -1.25
C GLY A 284 2.33 7.20 0.02
N ILE A 285 3.32 7.62 0.79
CA ILE A 285 3.20 8.43 1.99
C ILE A 285 3.83 9.79 1.69
N PRO A 286 3.12 10.91 1.84
CA PRO A 286 3.67 12.22 1.58
C PRO A 286 4.76 12.59 2.62
N SER A 287 5.63 13.52 2.24
CA SER A 287 6.62 14.10 3.16
C SER A 287 6.00 15.00 4.22
N SER A 288 4.87 15.58 3.90
CA SER A 288 4.07 16.46 4.77
C SER A 288 2.62 16.12 4.63
N ASP A 289 1.92 16.07 5.76
CA ASP A 289 0.50 15.78 5.83
C ASP A 289 -0.34 17.02 5.53
N LEU A 290 -1.57 16.85 5.08
CA LEU A 290 -2.49 17.96 4.87
C LEU A 290 -2.92 18.61 6.19
N ILE A 291 -3.12 17.78 7.22
CA ILE A 291 -3.52 18.18 8.56
C ILE A 291 -2.78 17.28 9.55
N GLY A 292 -2.52 17.78 10.76
CA GLY A 292 -1.99 16.98 11.88
C GLY A 292 -0.53 17.24 12.21
N GLY A 293 0.31 17.45 11.21
CA GLY A 293 1.73 17.75 11.39
C GLY A 293 2.66 16.62 10.92
N ASP A 294 3.95 16.93 10.86
CA ASP A 294 4.95 16.12 10.18
C ASP A 294 5.94 15.43 11.11
N LYS A 295 5.89 15.73 12.42
CA LYS A 295 6.82 15.15 13.40
C LYS A 295 6.55 13.66 13.59
N GLY A 296 7.57 12.98 14.06
CA GLY A 296 7.54 11.54 14.26
C GLY A 296 8.27 10.79 13.16
N PHE A 297 8.58 9.54 13.48
CA PHE A 297 9.26 8.65 12.56
C PHE A 297 8.31 8.21 11.46
N ARG A 298 8.71 8.46 10.21
CA ARG A 298 8.06 7.96 8.99
C ARG A 298 9.08 7.74 7.88
N ARG A 299 8.72 6.93 6.93
CA ARG A 299 9.46 6.73 5.69
C ARG A 299 8.62 7.23 4.51
N PRO A 300 8.56 8.57 4.28
CA PRO A 300 7.78 9.11 3.19
C PRO A 300 8.39 8.76 1.85
N GLY A 301 7.56 8.70 0.84
CA GLY A 301 7.98 8.37 -0.51
C GLY A 301 6.83 7.82 -1.34
N TYR A 302 7.10 7.52 -2.59
CA TYR A 302 6.11 7.01 -3.52
C TYR A 302 6.70 5.98 -4.48
N VAL A 303 5.81 5.22 -5.08
CA VAL A 303 6.11 4.26 -6.15
C VAL A 303 5.23 4.55 -7.34
N ILE A 304 5.82 4.53 -8.53
CA ILE A 304 5.11 4.50 -9.81
C ILE A 304 5.20 3.08 -10.34
N SER A 305 4.07 2.44 -10.62
CA SER A 305 3.98 1.06 -11.10
C SER A 305 3.19 0.97 -12.40
N ALA A 306 3.58 0.05 -13.28
CA ALA A 306 2.69 -0.47 -14.31
C ALA A 306 1.78 -1.52 -13.67
N GLU A 307 0.48 -1.42 -13.89
CA GLU A 307 -0.52 -2.30 -13.27
C GLU A 307 -1.32 -3.08 -14.32
N PRO A 308 -0.84 -4.26 -14.77
CA PRO A 308 -1.66 -5.20 -15.52
C PRO A 308 -2.70 -5.85 -14.61
N VAL A 309 -3.92 -5.99 -15.12
CA VAL A 309 -5.05 -6.63 -14.44
C VAL A 309 -5.81 -7.53 -15.38
N ILE A 310 -6.22 -8.68 -14.90
CA ILE A 310 -7.15 -9.58 -15.56
C ILE A 310 -8.36 -9.74 -14.67
N ASN A 311 -9.55 -9.53 -15.23
CA ASN A 311 -10.82 -9.81 -14.56
C ASN A 311 -11.59 -10.87 -15.34
N TYR A 312 -12.19 -11.81 -14.60
CA TYR A 312 -13.16 -12.78 -15.13
C TYR A 312 -14.51 -12.56 -14.50
N MET A 313 -15.50 -12.20 -15.33
CA MET A 313 -16.83 -11.83 -14.88
C MET A 313 -17.82 -12.96 -15.15
N THR A 314 -18.62 -13.30 -14.14
CA THR A 314 -19.80 -14.15 -14.23
C THR A 314 -21.06 -13.34 -13.94
N LYS A 315 -22.24 -13.97 -13.96
CA LYS A 315 -23.50 -13.29 -13.62
C LYS A 315 -23.55 -12.81 -12.16
N LYS A 316 -22.88 -13.51 -11.22
CA LYS A 316 -22.95 -13.23 -9.78
C LYS A 316 -21.61 -12.87 -9.14
N ALA A 317 -20.51 -13.16 -9.80
CA ALA A 317 -19.18 -12.97 -9.24
C ALA A 317 -18.20 -12.38 -10.26
N ASN A 318 -17.25 -11.63 -9.78
CA ASN A 318 -16.12 -11.13 -10.52
C ASN A 318 -14.84 -11.56 -9.80
N PHE A 319 -13.89 -12.17 -10.53
CA PHE A 319 -12.57 -12.57 -10.02
C PHE A 319 -11.51 -11.75 -10.71
N TYR A 320 -10.49 -11.34 -9.98
CA TYR A 320 -9.40 -10.56 -10.56
C TYR A 320 -8.03 -10.94 -10.03
N LEU A 321 -7.05 -10.72 -10.88
CA LEU A 321 -5.63 -10.73 -10.57
C LEU A 321 -5.02 -9.41 -11.05
N SER A 322 -4.33 -8.70 -10.17
CA SER A 322 -3.58 -7.48 -10.48
C SER A 322 -2.15 -7.64 -9.97
N VAL A 323 -1.18 -7.29 -10.80
CA VAL A 323 0.24 -7.37 -10.46
C VAL A 323 0.91 -6.03 -10.77
N PRO A 324 0.73 -5.00 -9.92
CA PRO A 324 1.50 -3.77 -10.04
C PRO A 324 3.00 -4.06 -9.98
N VAL A 325 3.71 -3.69 -11.03
CA VAL A 325 5.17 -3.83 -11.18
C VAL A 325 5.78 -2.45 -11.13
N ALA A 326 6.65 -2.20 -10.17
CA ALA A 326 7.16 -0.87 -9.94
C ALA A 326 8.20 -0.46 -11.00
N LEU A 327 7.99 0.72 -11.57
CA LEU A 327 8.86 1.36 -12.55
C LEU A 327 9.83 2.35 -11.89
N GLN A 328 9.35 3.09 -10.90
CA GLN A 328 10.14 4.09 -10.18
C GLN A 328 9.79 4.08 -8.69
N ARG A 329 10.79 4.35 -7.86
CA ARG A 329 10.69 4.50 -6.40
C ARG A 329 11.36 5.78 -5.99
N ASN A 330 10.80 6.41 -4.97
CA ASN A 330 11.42 7.59 -4.40
C ASN A 330 11.17 7.62 -2.89
N ARG A 331 12.22 7.40 -2.11
CA ARG A 331 12.21 7.67 -0.66
C ARG A 331 12.52 9.15 -0.47
N THR A 332 11.50 9.96 -0.25
CA THR A 332 11.64 11.41 -0.04
C THR A 332 12.13 11.71 1.39
N GLN A 333 12.61 12.92 1.66
CA GLN A 333 13.04 13.30 3.02
C GLN A 333 11.82 13.39 3.96
N SER A 334 11.97 12.79 5.16
CA SER A 334 11.05 13.01 6.29
C SER A 334 11.31 14.37 6.94
N TYR A 335 10.45 14.76 7.89
CA TYR A 335 10.69 15.93 8.73
C TYR A 335 12.02 15.86 9.47
N SER A 336 12.32 14.71 10.09
CA SER A 336 13.61 14.45 10.75
C SER A 336 14.80 14.57 9.80
N ASP A 337 14.70 14.03 8.58
CA ASP A 337 15.76 14.12 7.57
C ASP A 337 16.01 15.60 7.18
N LYS A 338 14.95 16.38 7.00
CA LYS A 338 15.06 17.83 6.69
C LYS A 338 15.73 18.60 7.82
N LEU A 339 15.33 18.37 9.08
CA LEU A 339 15.94 19.01 10.25
C LEU A 339 17.43 18.68 10.44
N ARG A 340 17.85 17.49 10.03
CA ARG A 340 19.25 17.05 10.12
C ARG A 340 20.10 17.52 8.94
N SER A 341 19.45 17.98 7.88
CA SER A 341 20.13 18.48 6.68
C SER A 341 20.66 19.89 6.89
N THR A 342 21.81 20.19 6.28
CA THR A 342 22.39 21.53 6.17
C THR A 342 22.48 21.93 4.70
N PRO A 343 22.73 23.18 4.36
CA PRO A 343 22.93 23.59 2.97
C PRO A 343 24.00 22.79 2.22
N THR A 344 25.01 22.29 2.94
CA THR A 344 26.16 21.54 2.38
C THR A 344 26.04 20.03 2.54
N ASN A 345 25.14 19.54 3.42
CA ASN A 345 25.01 18.11 3.69
C ASN A 345 23.54 17.69 3.77
N LYS A 346 23.05 17.05 2.73
CA LYS A 346 21.70 16.50 2.68
C LYS A 346 21.65 15.16 3.41
N VAL A 347 20.90 15.11 4.51
CA VAL A 347 20.60 13.87 5.24
C VAL A 347 19.28 13.28 4.71
N GLN A 348 19.31 11.98 4.43
CA GLN A 348 18.12 11.27 3.98
C GLN A 348 18.23 9.80 4.37
N GLY A 349 17.22 9.30 5.08
CA GLY A 349 17.13 7.88 5.42
C GLY A 349 16.77 7.02 4.22
N ASP A 350 16.99 5.71 4.34
CA ASP A 350 16.56 4.73 3.36
C ASP A 350 15.20 4.09 3.72
N ALA A 351 14.62 3.40 2.76
CA ALA A 351 13.47 2.54 2.97
C ALA A 351 13.56 1.32 2.04
N ALA A 352 13.08 0.18 2.52
CA ALA A 352 12.94 -1.02 1.72
C ALA A 352 11.67 -0.95 0.88
N PHE A 353 11.81 -1.33 -0.38
CA PHE A 353 10.70 -1.33 -1.35
C PHE A 353 10.55 -2.73 -1.98
N ALA A 354 9.37 -3.15 -2.46
CA ALA A 354 9.07 -4.44 -3.12
C ALA A 354 9.21 -4.38 -4.66
N ASP A 355 9.43 -5.46 -5.45
CA ASP A 355 9.54 -5.47 -6.93
C ASP A 355 8.18 -5.44 -7.61
N TYR A 356 7.24 -6.08 -6.99
CA TYR A 356 5.87 -6.18 -7.44
C TYR A 356 4.96 -6.47 -6.25
N LEU A 357 3.71 -6.35 -6.50
CA LEU A 357 2.64 -6.63 -5.56
C LEU A 357 1.66 -7.56 -6.27
N ILE A 358 1.17 -8.56 -5.59
CA ILE A 358 0.16 -9.46 -6.13
C ILE A 358 -1.14 -9.19 -5.39
N ASN A 359 -2.20 -8.88 -6.14
CA ASN A 359 -3.56 -8.82 -5.61
C ASN A 359 -4.39 -9.88 -6.32
N VAL A 360 -5.03 -10.74 -5.54
CA VAL A 360 -6.02 -11.71 -6.02
C VAL A 360 -7.29 -11.49 -5.23
N GLY A 361 -8.40 -11.35 -5.92
CA GLY A 361 -9.64 -11.11 -5.22
C GLY A 361 -10.87 -11.50 -6.02
N PHE A 362 -12.00 -11.39 -5.34
CA PHE A 362 -13.30 -11.58 -5.95
C PHE A 362 -14.34 -10.62 -5.35
N SER A 363 -15.41 -10.39 -6.09
CA SER A 363 -16.65 -9.78 -5.59
C SER A 363 -17.83 -10.66 -5.92
N ILE A 364 -18.76 -10.79 -4.97
CA ILE A 364 -19.99 -11.59 -5.10
C ILE A 364 -21.18 -10.70 -4.75
N HIS A 365 -22.19 -10.69 -5.61
CA HIS A 365 -23.50 -10.08 -5.34
C HIS A 365 -24.38 -11.09 -4.59
N LEU A 366 -24.92 -10.66 -3.44
CA LEU A 366 -25.74 -11.44 -2.51
C LEU A 366 -27.23 -11.13 -2.67
#